data_eadf7aa0c655dffc31976ff99d9f8a73
#
_entry.id   eadf7aa0c655dffc31976ff99d9f8a73
#
_cell.length_a   1.000
_cell.length_b   1.000
_cell.length_c   1.000
_cell.angle_alpha   90.00
_cell.angle_beta   90.00
_cell.angle_gamma   90.00
#
_symmetry.space_group_name_H-M   'P 1'
#
loop_
_entity.id
_entity.type
_entity.pdbx_description
1 polymer ?
#
loop_
_entity_poly.entity_id
_entity_poly.type
_entity_poly.pdbx_seq_one_letter_code
_entity_poly.pdbx_strand_id
1 'polypeptide(L)'
;LRQVQAMSATTSAAEPLLRVLRTACRLPLLAWHLLVHLPVTLLLIAIDTVGGKRVGHLAIRWWARGLLWVFGMRVRRIGTPLPGGTMFVANHLGWIDIVALHSQHMMGLIAKAEIRGWPLIGWLAKAGESIFLQRGNAHSLADVMAEMSQRLRAGHAVGVFPEAGTRDGRELGPFHARIFTAAVEADAPVQ
;
A
#
# COMPACT_ATOMS: atom_id res chain seq x y z
N LEU A 1 27.06 -23.80 22.05
CA LEU A 1 25.66 -24.07 22.41
C LEU A 1 25.35 -23.71 23.88
N ARG A 2 25.68 -22.50 24.37
CA ARG A 2 25.28 -22.01 25.71
C ARG A 2 25.55 -20.52 25.88
N GLN A 3 24.99 -19.63 25.04
CA GLN A 3 25.00 -18.19 25.30
C GLN A 3 23.86 -17.40 24.64
N VAL A 4 22.72 -18.03 24.36
CA VAL A 4 21.53 -17.33 23.83
C VAL A 4 20.39 -17.29 24.87
N GLN A 5 20.68 -17.51 26.14
CA GLN A 5 19.63 -17.64 27.17
C GLN A 5 19.72 -16.60 28.30
N ALA A 6 20.17 -15.39 28.06
CA ALA A 6 20.15 -14.33 29.06
C ALA A 6 19.92 -12.94 28.49
N MET A 7 18.92 -12.79 27.61
CA MET A 7 18.29 -11.50 27.39
C MET A 7 16.79 -11.58 27.66
N SER A 8 16.42 -12.20 28.77
CA SER A 8 15.09 -12.14 29.32
C SER A 8 14.92 -10.82 30.07
N ALA A 9 14.23 -9.88 29.39
CA ALA A 9 13.20 -9.06 29.97
C ALA A 9 13.44 -8.48 31.37
N THR A 10 14.29 -7.51 31.50
CA THR A 10 13.95 -6.40 32.39
C THR A 10 12.96 -5.51 31.62
N THR A 11 11.67 -5.89 31.65
CA THR A 11 10.60 -4.98 31.30
C THR A 11 10.65 -3.85 32.31
N SER A 12 11.34 -2.77 31.95
CA SER A 12 11.43 -1.56 32.77
C SER A 12 9.99 -1.18 33.17
N ALA A 13 9.76 -0.84 34.45
CA ALA A 13 8.49 -0.31 34.91
C ALA A 13 8.03 0.94 34.13
N ALA A 14 8.93 1.55 33.35
CA ALA A 14 8.64 2.64 32.43
C ALA A 14 7.90 2.20 31.14
N GLU A 15 7.98 0.94 30.73
CA GLU A 15 7.35 0.48 29.48
C GLU A 15 5.83 0.71 29.43
N PRO A 16 5.03 0.34 30.46
CA PRO A 16 3.60 0.61 30.43
C PRO A 16 3.28 2.10 30.42
N LEU A 17 4.01 2.92 31.16
CA LEU A 17 3.83 4.37 31.13
C LEU A 17 4.15 4.96 29.75
N LEU A 18 5.23 4.54 29.13
CA LEU A 18 5.61 4.98 27.79
C LEU A 18 4.55 4.55 26.74
N ARG A 19 3.95 3.38 26.88
CA ARG A 19 2.83 2.93 26.02
C ARG A 19 1.62 3.84 26.16
N VAL A 20 1.21 4.13 27.40
CA VAL A 20 0.11 5.04 27.69
C VAL A 20 0.37 6.43 27.10
N LEU A 21 1.54 6.99 27.34
CA LEU A 21 1.93 8.31 26.81
C LEU A 21 1.93 8.32 25.28
N ARG A 22 2.52 7.31 24.65
CA ARG A 22 2.51 7.18 23.17
C ARG A 22 1.08 7.09 22.63
N THR A 23 0.21 6.32 23.27
CA THR A 23 -1.19 6.20 22.86
C THR A 23 -1.93 7.51 23.06
N ALA A 24 -1.76 8.16 24.21
CA ALA A 24 -2.38 9.47 24.51
C ALA A 24 -1.99 10.55 23.50
N CYS A 25 -0.74 10.55 23.03
CA CYS A 25 -0.29 11.48 21.99
C CYS A 25 -0.78 11.09 20.58
N ARG A 26 -0.81 9.80 20.27
CA ARG A 26 -1.15 9.31 18.92
C ARG A 26 -2.64 9.36 18.61
N LEU A 27 -3.51 9.14 19.59
CA LEU A 27 -4.95 9.18 19.37
C LEU A 27 -5.44 10.55 18.87
N PRO A 28 -5.10 11.70 19.49
CA PRO A 28 -5.46 13.01 18.95
C PRO A 28 -4.86 13.27 17.55
N LEU A 29 -3.62 12.84 17.31
CA LEU A 29 -2.99 12.96 15.99
C LEU A 29 -3.71 12.12 14.93
N LEU A 30 -4.12 10.90 15.28
CA LEU A 30 -4.91 10.05 14.40
C LEU A 30 -6.28 10.67 14.13
N ALA A 31 -6.94 11.17 15.17
CA ALA A 31 -8.24 11.87 15.01
C ALA A 31 -8.09 13.08 14.07
N TRP A 32 -7.09 13.92 14.27
CA TRP A 32 -6.78 15.03 13.36
C TRP A 32 -6.51 14.53 11.94
N HIS A 33 -5.73 13.48 11.79
CA HIS A 33 -5.38 12.91 10.49
C HIS A 33 -6.60 12.39 9.74
N LEU A 34 -7.56 11.77 10.45
CA LEU A 34 -8.78 11.24 9.86
C LEU A 34 -9.86 12.32 9.65
N LEU A 35 -9.98 13.28 10.56
CA LEU A 35 -11.08 14.28 10.54
C LEU A 35 -10.73 15.53 9.73
N VAL A 36 -9.46 15.84 9.56
CA VAL A 36 -9.00 17.03 8.82
C VAL A 36 -8.18 16.66 7.61
N HIS A 37 -7.08 15.94 7.79
CA HIS A 37 -6.15 15.67 6.69
C HIS A 37 -6.78 14.75 5.63
N LEU A 38 -7.57 13.74 6.03
CA LEU A 38 -8.26 12.89 5.07
C LEU A 38 -9.30 13.66 4.24
N PRO A 39 -10.27 14.43 4.79
CA PRO A 39 -11.19 15.23 3.99
C PRO A 39 -10.49 16.21 3.03
N VAL A 40 -9.41 16.86 3.47
CA VAL A 40 -8.60 17.72 2.59
C VAL A 40 -7.99 16.90 1.44
N THR A 41 -7.45 15.73 1.73
CA THR A 41 -6.92 14.82 0.69
C THR A 41 -8.01 14.41 -0.30
N LEU A 42 -9.20 14.06 0.21
CA LEU A 42 -10.36 13.70 -0.62
C LEU A 42 -10.79 14.87 -1.52
N LEU A 43 -10.83 16.08 -0.98
CA LEU A 43 -11.15 17.27 -1.75
C LEU A 43 -10.12 17.53 -2.85
N LEU A 44 -8.83 17.43 -2.55
CA LEU A 44 -7.76 17.60 -3.54
C LEU A 44 -7.85 16.57 -4.66
N ILE A 45 -8.19 15.31 -4.34
CA ILE A 45 -8.42 14.27 -5.34
C ILE A 45 -9.65 14.61 -6.21
N ALA A 46 -10.73 15.08 -5.59
CA ALA A 46 -11.97 15.43 -6.31
C ALA A 46 -11.76 16.61 -7.28
N ILE A 47 -10.99 17.62 -6.89
CA ILE A 47 -10.67 18.78 -7.73
C ILE A 47 -9.74 18.40 -8.87
N ASP A 48 -8.82 17.45 -8.66
CA ASP A 48 -7.76 17.08 -9.61
C ASP A 48 -8.26 16.21 -10.77
N THR A 49 -9.56 15.90 -10.84
CA THR A 49 -10.15 15.17 -11.97
C THR A 49 -9.99 15.89 -13.30
N VAL A 50 -9.75 17.21 -13.28
CA VAL A 50 -9.58 18.08 -14.45
C VAL A 50 -8.10 18.31 -14.79
N GLY A 51 -7.17 18.14 -13.84
CA GLY A 51 -5.76 18.56 -13.96
C GLY A 51 -4.73 17.45 -14.21
N GLY A 52 -5.14 16.23 -14.55
CA GLY A 52 -4.21 15.13 -14.85
C GLY A 52 -3.72 14.34 -13.63
N LYS A 53 -4.45 14.35 -12.54
CA LYS A 53 -4.25 13.54 -11.31
C LYS A 53 -2.96 13.82 -10.50
N ARG A 54 -2.18 14.84 -10.84
CA ARG A 54 -0.89 15.14 -10.17
C ARG A 54 -1.07 15.57 -8.72
N VAL A 55 -2.05 16.44 -8.46
CA VAL A 55 -2.32 16.97 -7.12
C VAL A 55 -2.89 15.88 -6.22
N GLY A 56 -3.83 15.08 -6.74
CA GLY A 56 -4.41 13.94 -6.02
C GLY A 56 -3.35 12.92 -5.64
N HIS A 57 -2.45 12.56 -6.53
CA HIS A 57 -1.33 11.65 -6.25
C HIS A 57 -0.38 12.19 -5.17
N LEU A 58 -0.07 13.49 -5.22
CA LEU A 58 0.72 14.12 -4.17
C LEU A 58 -0.02 14.12 -2.83
N ALA A 59 -1.31 14.43 -2.82
CA ALA A 59 -2.14 14.43 -1.63
C ALA A 59 -2.20 13.03 -0.98
N ILE A 60 -2.40 11.97 -1.78
CA ILE A 60 -2.38 10.57 -1.29
C ILE A 60 -1.01 10.24 -0.67
N ARG A 61 0.09 10.61 -1.34
CA ARG A 61 1.45 10.36 -0.81
C ARG A 61 1.69 11.08 0.52
N TRP A 62 1.27 12.33 0.64
CA TRP A 62 1.38 13.09 1.88
C TRP A 62 0.52 12.51 2.98
N TRP A 63 -0.71 12.16 2.66
CA TRP A 63 -1.62 11.50 3.59
C TRP A 63 -1.04 10.18 4.10
N ALA A 64 -0.53 9.32 3.21
CA ALA A 64 0.08 8.06 3.57
C ALA A 64 1.31 8.24 4.47
N ARG A 65 2.18 9.23 4.19
CA ARG A 65 3.32 9.56 5.04
C ARG A 65 2.89 10.02 6.43
N GLY A 66 1.86 10.87 6.49
CA GLY A 66 1.29 11.34 7.75
C GLY A 66 0.74 10.19 8.59
N LEU A 67 0.02 9.25 7.97
CA LEU A 67 -0.51 8.08 8.66
C LEU A 67 0.61 7.19 9.22
N LEU A 68 1.63 6.90 8.44
CA LEU A 68 2.81 6.15 8.91
C LEU A 68 3.49 6.86 10.09
N TRP A 69 3.63 8.17 10.02
CA TRP A 69 4.23 8.97 11.09
C TRP A 69 3.39 8.90 12.38
N VAL A 70 2.06 8.99 12.31
CA VAL A 70 1.16 8.83 13.46
C VAL A 70 1.36 7.47 14.13
N PHE A 71 1.53 6.40 13.36
CA PHE A 71 1.84 5.07 13.88
C PHE A 71 3.29 4.91 14.33
N GLY A 72 4.14 5.93 14.13
CA GLY A 72 5.58 5.90 14.47
C GLY A 72 6.40 5.02 13.55
N MET A 73 5.89 4.76 12.34
CA MET A 73 6.56 3.96 11.32
C MET A 73 7.44 4.84 10.44
N ARG A 74 8.60 4.34 10.09
CA ARG A 74 9.55 4.99 9.18
C ARG A 74 9.82 4.07 8.01
N VAL A 75 9.56 4.56 6.79
CA VAL A 75 9.93 3.85 5.58
C VAL A 75 11.36 4.22 5.20
N ARG A 76 12.23 3.23 5.14
CA ARG A 76 13.58 3.37 4.61
C ARG A 76 13.57 2.92 3.16
N ARG A 77 13.81 3.84 2.26
CA ARG A 77 13.95 3.56 0.82
C ARG A 77 15.43 3.33 0.48
N ILE A 78 15.71 2.24 -0.23
CA ILE A 78 17.00 1.95 -0.81
C ILE A 78 16.80 1.86 -2.32
N GLY A 79 17.52 2.68 -3.08
CA GLY A 79 17.34 2.81 -4.52
C GLY A 79 16.25 3.81 -4.91
N THR A 80 15.96 3.84 -6.21
CA THR A 80 14.98 4.75 -6.82
C THR A 80 13.93 3.93 -7.57
N PRO A 81 12.63 4.23 -7.38
CA PRO A 81 11.59 3.60 -8.18
C PRO A 81 11.81 3.88 -9.67
N LEU A 82 11.70 2.86 -10.48
CA LEU A 82 11.75 3.02 -11.93
C LEU A 82 10.56 3.88 -12.39
N PRO A 83 10.77 4.78 -13.34
CA PRO A 83 9.70 5.62 -13.88
C PRO A 83 8.82 4.85 -14.86
N GLY A 84 7.64 5.40 -15.13
CA GLY A 84 6.76 4.90 -16.17
C GLY A 84 6.03 3.61 -15.77
N GLY A 85 5.72 2.79 -16.77
CA GLY A 85 4.97 1.54 -16.63
C GLY A 85 5.80 0.43 -16.01
N THR A 86 6.01 0.49 -14.71
CA THR A 86 6.79 -0.51 -13.96
C THR A 86 5.87 -1.36 -13.10
N MET A 87 6.09 -2.68 -13.12
CA MET A 87 5.46 -3.59 -12.17
C MET A 87 6.29 -3.65 -10.89
N PHE A 88 5.73 -3.13 -9.79
CA PHE A 88 6.31 -3.23 -8.46
C PHE A 88 5.83 -4.49 -7.75
N VAL A 89 6.74 -5.24 -7.17
CA VAL A 89 6.47 -6.52 -6.51
C VAL A 89 6.90 -6.44 -5.06
N ALA A 90 6.01 -6.82 -4.16
CA ALA A 90 6.29 -6.83 -2.72
C ALA A 90 5.67 -8.06 -2.04
N ASN A 91 6.25 -8.50 -0.93
CA ASN A 91 5.59 -9.40 0.01
C ASN A 91 4.45 -8.67 0.74
N HIS A 92 3.49 -9.42 1.31
CA HIS A 92 2.28 -8.85 1.88
C HIS A 92 2.08 -9.22 3.34
N LEU A 93 2.22 -8.23 4.22
CA LEU A 93 2.03 -8.36 5.66
C LEU A 93 0.64 -7.86 6.11
N GLY A 94 0.12 -6.84 5.43
CA GLY A 94 -1.18 -6.27 5.78
C GLY A 94 -1.48 -4.95 5.09
N TRP A 95 -2.51 -4.26 5.56
CA TRP A 95 -2.94 -2.97 4.99
C TRP A 95 -1.85 -1.89 5.00
N ILE A 96 -0.89 -2.01 5.93
CA ILE A 96 0.20 -1.05 6.09
C ILE A 96 1.13 -1.01 4.88
N ASP A 97 1.28 -2.14 4.17
CA ASP A 97 2.12 -2.21 2.97
C ASP A 97 1.58 -1.29 1.87
N ILE A 98 0.24 -1.22 1.74
CA ILE A 98 -0.44 -0.33 0.80
C ILE A 98 -0.07 1.13 1.10
N VAL A 99 -0.15 1.50 2.38
CA VAL A 99 0.20 2.85 2.83
C VAL A 99 1.69 3.14 2.65
N ALA A 100 2.55 2.16 2.96
CA ALA A 100 3.99 2.29 2.78
C ALA A 100 4.37 2.50 1.31
N LEU A 101 3.82 1.70 0.40
CA LEU A 101 4.04 1.83 -1.04
C LEU A 101 3.54 3.18 -1.56
N HIS A 102 2.29 3.55 -1.28
CA HIS A 102 1.73 4.83 -1.71
C HIS A 102 2.48 6.04 -1.12
N SER A 103 3.10 5.91 0.05
CA SER A 103 3.95 6.97 0.61
C SER A 103 5.20 7.25 -0.23
N GLN A 104 5.65 6.28 -1.02
CA GLN A 104 6.86 6.36 -1.84
C GLN A 104 6.58 6.62 -3.30
N HIS A 105 5.66 5.87 -3.89
CA HIS A 105 5.31 5.95 -5.30
C HIS A 105 3.83 5.66 -5.50
N MET A 106 3.19 6.37 -6.44
CA MET A 106 1.81 6.05 -6.82
C MET A 106 1.81 4.90 -7.81
N MET A 107 0.98 3.90 -7.52
CA MET A 107 0.79 2.72 -8.35
C MET A 107 -0.61 2.13 -8.13
N GLY A 108 -1.20 1.58 -9.15
CA GLY A 108 -2.45 0.84 -9.01
C GLY A 108 -2.19 -0.51 -8.34
N LEU A 109 -2.78 -0.75 -7.18
CA LEU A 109 -2.65 -2.02 -6.45
C LEU A 109 -3.83 -2.94 -6.75
N ILE A 110 -3.60 -4.27 -6.74
CA ILE A 110 -4.70 -5.23 -6.88
C ILE A 110 -5.44 -5.35 -5.56
N ALA A 111 -6.72 -5.07 -5.58
CA ALA A 111 -7.62 -5.13 -4.43
C ALA A 111 -8.73 -6.18 -4.65
N LYS A 112 -9.31 -6.70 -3.56
CA LYS A 112 -10.50 -7.55 -3.65
C LYS A 112 -11.69 -6.75 -4.17
N ALA A 113 -12.51 -7.36 -5.05
CA ALA A 113 -13.68 -6.71 -5.65
C ALA A 113 -14.67 -6.18 -4.60
N GLU A 114 -14.83 -6.88 -3.48
CA GLU A 114 -15.75 -6.51 -2.40
C GLU A 114 -15.38 -5.16 -1.76
N ILE A 115 -14.10 -4.82 -1.72
CA ILE A 115 -13.60 -3.55 -1.17
C ILE A 115 -14.17 -2.35 -1.95
N ARG A 116 -14.51 -2.54 -3.23
CA ARG A 116 -15.09 -1.49 -4.08
C ARG A 116 -16.38 -0.90 -3.51
N GLY A 117 -17.17 -1.74 -2.80
CA GLY A 117 -18.43 -1.35 -2.17
C GLY A 117 -18.28 -0.80 -0.74
N TRP A 118 -17.10 -0.83 -0.15
CA TRP A 118 -16.93 -0.34 1.21
C TRP A 118 -16.98 1.19 1.26
N PRO A 119 -17.78 1.77 2.18
CA PRO A 119 -17.80 3.21 2.37
C PRO A 119 -16.38 3.74 2.62
N LEU A 120 -16.05 4.88 2.05
CA LEU A 120 -14.76 5.55 2.16
C LEU A 120 -13.58 4.73 1.59
N ILE A 121 -13.37 3.47 2.03
CA ILE A 121 -12.26 2.62 1.59
C ILE A 121 -12.36 2.29 0.10
N GLY A 122 -13.55 1.96 -0.40
CA GLY A 122 -13.77 1.69 -1.82
C GLY A 122 -13.50 2.93 -2.68
N TRP A 123 -13.84 4.10 -2.18
CA TRP A 123 -13.54 5.35 -2.85
C TRP A 123 -12.02 5.65 -2.83
N LEU A 124 -11.35 5.48 -1.69
CA LEU A 124 -9.89 5.61 -1.58
C LEU A 124 -9.15 4.63 -2.49
N ALA A 125 -9.61 3.37 -2.54
CA ALA A 125 -9.04 2.37 -3.42
C ALA A 125 -9.15 2.78 -4.90
N LYS A 126 -10.30 3.33 -5.31
CA LYS A 126 -10.48 3.88 -6.68
C LYS A 126 -9.56 5.07 -6.93
N ALA A 127 -9.48 6.00 -5.98
CA ALA A 127 -8.60 7.16 -6.07
C ALA A 127 -7.11 6.77 -6.12
N GLY A 128 -6.75 5.68 -5.42
CA GLY A 128 -5.43 5.03 -5.49
C GLY A 128 -5.23 4.16 -6.73
N GLU A 129 -6.13 4.25 -7.72
CA GLU A 129 -6.05 3.52 -9.00
C GLU A 129 -6.06 2.00 -8.85
N SER A 130 -6.66 1.46 -7.78
CA SER A 130 -6.71 0.02 -7.54
C SER A 130 -7.45 -0.72 -8.66
N ILE A 131 -6.92 -1.88 -9.04
CA ILE A 131 -7.51 -2.85 -9.95
C ILE A 131 -8.26 -3.88 -9.11
N PHE A 132 -9.55 -4.09 -9.38
CA PHE A 132 -10.40 -4.93 -8.54
C PHE A 132 -10.51 -6.36 -9.09
N LEU A 133 -10.11 -7.34 -8.26
CA LEU A 133 -10.13 -8.77 -8.59
C LEU A 133 -11.23 -9.50 -7.83
N GLN A 134 -12.11 -10.19 -8.54
CA GLN A 134 -13.03 -11.16 -7.94
C GLN A 134 -12.29 -12.51 -7.82
N ARG A 135 -11.94 -12.88 -6.60
CA ARG A 135 -11.20 -14.13 -6.35
C ARG A 135 -12.06 -15.34 -6.69
N GLY A 136 -11.40 -16.38 -7.20
CA GLY A 136 -12.09 -17.62 -7.65
C GLY A 136 -12.77 -17.53 -9.02
N ASN A 137 -12.75 -16.36 -9.66
CA ASN A 137 -13.29 -16.17 -11.00
C ASN A 137 -12.15 -16.05 -12.02
N ALA A 138 -12.04 -17.03 -12.91
CA ALA A 138 -10.97 -17.08 -13.92
C ALA A 138 -11.08 -15.93 -14.95
N HIS A 139 -12.29 -15.52 -15.32
CA HIS A 139 -12.51 -14.39 -16.22
C HIS A 139 -12.05 -13.09 -15.56
N SER A 140 -12.41 -12.88 -14.28
CA SER A 140 -11.96 -11.70 -13.54
C SER A 140 -10.44 -11.62 -13.44
N LEU A 141 -9.74 -12.76 -13.31
CA LEU A 141 -8.28 -12.75 -13.32
C LEU A 141 -7.72 -12.37 -14.69
N ALA A 142 -8.31 -12.86 -15.78
CA ALA A 142 -7.91 -12.51 -17.15
C ALA A 142 -8.11 -11.01 -17.39
N ASP A 143 -9.26 -10.45 -16.99
CA ASP A 143 -9.57 -9.02 -17.11
C ASP A 143 -8.56 -8.16 -16.32
N VAL A 144 -8.24 -8.56 -15.09
CA VAL A 144 -7.24 -7.88 -14.26
C VAL A 144 -5.86 -7.89 -14.93
N MET A 145 -5.45 -9.02 -15.49
CA MET A 145 -4.16 -9.11 -16.18
C MET A 145 -4.13 -8.25 -17.45
N ALA A 146 -5.21 -8.22 -18.21
CA ALA A 146 -5.35 -7.36 -19.38
C ALA A 146 -5.31 -5.86 -18.99
N GLU A 147 -6.01 -5.48 -17.92
CA GLU A 147 -5.97 -4.11 -17.38
C GLU A 147 -4.57 -3.73 -16.88
N MET A 148 -3.87 -4.63 -16.17
CA MET A 148 -2.50 -4.41 -15.75
C MET A 148 -1.59 -4.17 -16.95
N SER A 149 -1.63 -5.04 -17.94
CA SER A 149 -0.85 -4.95 -19.18
C SER A 149 -1.12 -3.61 -19.90
N GLN A 150 -2.38 -3.22 -20.02
CA GLN A 150 -2.77 -1.94 -20.64
C GLN A 150 -2.21 -0.75 -19.85
N ARG A 151 -2.31 -0.75 -18.52
CA ARG A 151 -1.76 0.33 -17.68
C ARG A 151 -0.26 0.44 -17.79
N LEU A 152 0.45 -0.69 -17.75
CA LEU A 152 1.90 -0.72 -17.90
C LEU A 152 2.34 -0.14 -19.26
N ARG A 153 1.68 -0.53 -20.35
CA ARG A 153 1.93 0.05 -21.70
C ARG A 153 1.63 1.55 -21.77
N ALA A 154 0.64 2.01 -21.01
CA ALA A 154 0.31 3.44 -20.89
C ALA A 154 1.26 4.24 -19.99
N GLY A 155 2.29 3.61 -19.44
CA GLY A 155 3.27 4.27 -18.58
C GLY A 155 2.82 4.40 -17.12
N HIS A 156 1.78 3.68 -16.69
CA HIS A 156 1.30 3.70 -15.32
C HIS A 156 1.89 2.55 -14.51
N ALA A 157 2.37 2.85 -13.31
CA ALA A 157 2.90 1.86 -12.39
C ALA A 157 1.79 0.96 -11.81
N VAL A 158 2.09 -0.33 -11.69
CA VAL A 158 1.20 -1.33 -11.07
C VAL A 158 1.94 -2.06 -9.97
N GLY A 159 1.34 -2.18 -8.79
CA GLY A 159 1.90 -2.91 -7.66
C GLY A 159 1.16 -4.22 -7.41
N VAL A 160 1.92 -5.28 -7.16
CA VAL A 160 1.37 -6.61 -6.92
C VAL A 160 1.96 -7.26 -5.68
N PHE A 161 1.12 -8.03 -5.00
CA PHE A 161 1.53 -8.92 -3.92
C PHE A 161 1.38 -10.37 -4.40
N PRO A 162 2.42 -10.99 -4.99
CA PRO A 162 2.29 -12.27 -5.68
C PRO A 162 1.99 -13.43 -4.74
N GLU A 163 2.11 -13.26 -3.43
CA GLU A 163 1.71 -14.24 -2.42
C GLU A 163 0.19 -14.44 -2.33
N ALA A 164 -0.61 -13.56 -2.95
CA ALA A 164 -2.08 -13.55 -2.95
C ALA A 164 -2.75 -13.55 -1.57
N GLY A 165 -2.02 -13.32 -0.51
CA GLY A 165 -2.51 -13.23 0.87
C GLY A 165 -1.49 -12.59 1.79
N THR A 166 -1.96 -12.18 2.97
CA THR A 166 -1.09 -11.64 4.03
C THR A 166 -0.41 -12.77 4.80
N ARG A 167 0.84 -12.55 5.21
CA ARG A 167 1.66 -13.45 6.01
C ARG A 167 2.27 -12.73 7.20
N ASP A 168 2.95 -13.47 8.07
CA ASP A 168 3.62 -12.94 9.28
C ASP A 168 4.98 -12.26 8.98
N GLY A 169 5.46 -12.33 7.75
CA GLY A 169 6.71 -11.71 7.29
C GLY A 169 7.99 -12.42 7.71
N ARG A 170 7.90 -13.58 8.34
CA ARG A 170 9.08 -14.38 8.71
C ARG A 170 9.65 -15.13 7.52
N GLU A 171 8.77 -15.57 6.63
CA GLU A 171 9.12 -16.30 5.42
C GLU A 171 8.32 -15.76 4.24
N LEU A 172 8.91 -15.78 3.05
CA LEU A 172 8.20 -15.49 1.81
C LEU A 172 7.32 -16.68 1.43
N GLY A 173 6.09 -16.40 1.07
CA GLY A 173 5.20 -17.39 0.51
C GLY A 173 5.51 -17.70 -0.97
N PRO A 174 4.90 -18.76 -1.52
CA PRO A 174 5.00 -19.04 -2.93
C PRO A 174 4.42 -17.89 -3.76
N PHE A 175 5.14 -17.47 -4.78
CA PHE A 175 4.69 -16.45 -5.72
C PHE A 175 3.83 -17.09 -6.81
N HIS A 176 2.65 -16.54 -7.03
CA HIS A 176 1.80 -16.91 -8.14
C HIS A 176 2.36 -16.36 -9.45
N ALA A 177 3.12 -17.18 -10.18
CA ALA A 177 3.86 -16.78 -11.38
C ALA A 177 2.97 -16.15 -12.47
N ARG A 178 1.71 -16.56 -12.56
CA ARG A 178 0.77 -16.07 -13.58
C ARG A 178 0.59 -14.54 -13.57
N ILE A 179 0.79 -13.87 -12.41
CA ILE A 179 0.64 -12.41 -12.34
C ILE A 179 1.70 -11.66 -13.15
N PHE A 180 2.88 -12.26 -13.32
CA PHE A 180 3.99 -11.66 -14.07
C PHE A 180 3.77 -11.65 -15.59
N THR A 181 2.84 -12.45 -16.13
CA THR A 181 2.52 -12.40 -17.56
C THR A 181 2.08 -11.03 -18.01
N ALA A 182 1.43 -10.25 -17.16
CA ALA A 182 1.03 -8.88 -17.50
C ALA A 182 2.24 -7.96 -17.78
N ALA A 183 3.34 -8.14 -17.04
CA ALA A 183 4.57 -7.38 -17.30
C ALA A 183 5.27 -7.87 -18.58
N VAL A 184 5.33 -9.20 -18.80
CA VAL A 184 5.88 -9.79 -20.03
C VAL A 184 5.12 -9.31 -21.27
N GLU A 185 3.79 -9.37 -21.24
CA GLU A 185 2.95 -8.91 -22.34
C GLU A 185 3.06 -7.40 -22.61
N ALA A 186 3.36 -6.62 -21.57
CA ALA A 186 3.53 -5.17 -21.68
C ALA A 186 4.96 -4.75 -22.03
N ASP A 187 5.92 -5.68 -22.07
CA ASP A 187 7.37 -5.40 -22.13
C ASP A 187 7.80 -4.41 -21.04
N ALA A 188 7.25 -4.59 -19.84
CA ALA A 188 7.41 -3.67 -18.72
C ALA A 188 8.45 -4.19 -17.72
N PRO A 189 9.30 -3.31 -17.17
CA PRO A 189 10.24 -3.70 -16.14
C PRO A 189 9.53 -4.12 -14.85
N VAL A 190 10.18 -5.05 -14.12
CA VAL A 190 9.74 -5.52 -12.79
C VAL A 190 10.77 -5.06 -11.75
N GLN A 191 10.30 -4.46 -10.65
CA GLN A 191 11.13 -3.99 -9.55
C GLN A 191 10.62 -4.49 -8.20
#